data_5e905b58afd972e3a98452d9cdb52af3
#
_entry.id   5e905b58afd972e3a98452d9cdb52af3
#
_cell.length_a   1.000
_cell.length_b   1.000
_cell.length_c   1.000
_cell.angle_alpha   90.00
_cell.angle_beta   90.00
_cell.angle_gamma   90.00
#
_symmetry.space_group_name_H-M   'P 1'
#
loop_
_entity.id
_entity.type
_entity.pdbx_description
1 polymer ?
#
loop_
_entity_poly.entity_id
_entity_poly.type
_entity_poly.pdbx_seq_one_letter_code
_entity_poly.pdbx_strand_id
1 'polypeptide(L)'
;MAGVYIAYPFCAQKCTYCNFASGVFPRAQERRYVQALAAEIAAHNWEWRPETVYLGGGTPSNLSPDDLRAVLDAVPGRPWIEATIEAAPGAISSEQARHWAACGINRASLGVQSFVDQEIRRTGRKHTAEMVALEMRLLREAAIGSINIDLIAGLSGQTEASWRESLDWIERLEPEHVSVYMLEVDEDSRLGKEMLAGGARYGAAETPDDDQVAAFYEIAVERLAGLGLARYEISNFARPGWESRHNLKYWKLEPYAGFGADAHSFDGRMRRQNAESVEEYLDGTRQVGDLPHLAREDERFFVGLRLMEGIRPDAQEWQRHDAAIRRFLDAGLLEAADGVLRLSSRGVLVSNVVFAEFLTT
;
A
#
# COMPACT_ATOMS: atom_id res chain seq x y z
N MET A 1 -2.81 -3.42 -20.39
CA MET A 1 -3.21 -2.17 -19.74
C MET A 1 -2.22 -1.89 -18.63
N ALA A 2 -1.70 -0.66 -18.46
CA ALA A 2 -0.50 -0.48 -17.65
C ALA A 2 -0.67 0.64 -16.61
N GLY A 3 0.08 0.55 -15.51
CA GLY A 3 0.08 1.52 -14.41
C GLY A 3 1.37 2.34 -14.34
N VAL A 4 1.31 3.45 -13.62
CA VAL A 4 2.48 4.26 -13.25
C VAL A 4 2.51 4.42 -11.74
N TYR A 5 3.63 4.01 -11.13
CA TYR A 5 3.93 4.29 -9.73
C TYR A 5 4.98 5.40 -9.63
N ILE A 6 4.74 6.37 -8.79
CA ILE A 6 5.63 7.52 -8.57
C ILE A 6 6.02 7.53 -7.10
N ALA A 7 7.29 7.27 -6.82
CA ALA A 7 7.84 7.29 -5.48
C ALA A 7 8.19 8.72 -5.05
N TYR A 8 7.63 9.16 -3.93
CA TYR A 8 7.99 10.41 -3.27
C TYR A 8 8.41 10.12 -1.84
N PRO A 9 9.72 9.94 -1.56
CA PRO A 9 10.22 9.38 -0.31
C PRO A 9 10.30 10.38 0.85
N PHE A 10 9.78 11.61 0.72
CA PHE A 10 9.89 12.68 1.71
C PHE A 10 8.72 12.67 2.68
N CYS A 11 9.04 12.70 3.97
CA CYS A 11 8.08 12.82 5.07
C CYS A 11 8.39 14.05 5.91
N ALA A 12 7.37 14.72 6.45
CA ALA A 12 7.57 15.72 7.48
C ALA A 12 8.08 15.09 8.79
N GLN A 13 7.69 13.84 9.04
CA GLN A 13 8.12 13.03 10.18
C GLN A 13 8.02 11.55 9.81
N LYS A 14 9.03 10.72 10.14
CA LYS A 14 8.95 9.27 9.97
C LYS A 14 8.19 8.65 11.14
N CYS A 15 7.18 7.82 10.87
CA CYS A 15 6.43 7.09 11.88
C CYS A 15 7.31 6.08 12.64
N THR A 16 6.92 5.71 13.87
CA THR A 16 7.75 4.85 14.74
C THR A 16 7.92 3.43 14.23
N TYR A 17 6.93 2.92 13.53
CA TYR A 17 6.88 1.56 12.95
C TYR A 17 7.35 1.49 11.49
N CYS A 18 7.56 2.64 10.83
CA CYS A 18 7.77 2.69 9.38
C CYS A 18 9.15 2.15 8.97
N ASN A 19 9.16 1.19 8.04
CA ASN A 19 10.34 0.61 7.40
C ASN A 19 10.51 1.01 5.92
N PHE A 20 9.59 1.81 5.36
CA PHE A 20 9.70 2.24 3.97
C PHE A 20 10.98 3.06 3.70
N ALA A 21 11.46 2.99 2.45
CA ALA A 21 12.58 3.80 1.94
C ALA A 21 12.22 5.30 1.87
N SER A 22 11.76 5.85 2.99
CA SER A 22 11.30 7.22 3.14
C SER A 22 11.87 7.86 4.39
N GLY A 23 11.98 9.18 4.41
CA GLY A 23 12.61 9.89 5.52
C GLY A 23 12.34 11.39 5.54
N VAL A 24 12.97 12.03 6.53
CA VAL A 24 12.99 13.49 6.64
C VAL A 24 14.30 13.98 6.01
N PHE A 25 14.20 14.71 4.93
CA PHE A 25 15.32 15.21 4.16
C PHE A 25 15.31 16.74 4.07
N PRO A 26 16.46 17.38 3.76
CA PRO A 26 16.51 18.83 3.51
C PRO A 26 15.65 19.25 2.31
N ARG A 27 14.96 20.39 2.42
CA ARG A 27 14.13 20.93 1.32
C ARG A 27 14.89 21.17 0.00
N ALA A 28 16.19 21.42 0.08
CA ALA A 28 17.00 21.57 -1.14
C ALA A 28 17.14 20.23 -1.89
N GLN A 29 17.22 19.12 -1.15
CA GLN A 29 17.27 17.77 -1.72
C GLN A 29 15.92 17.38 -2.33
N GLU A 30 14.82 17.70 -1.65
CA GLU A 30 13.47 17.50 -2.15
C GLU A 30 13.25 18.16 -3.52
N ARG A 31 13.59 19.46 -3.64
CA ARG A 31 13.48 20.17 -4.92
C ARG A 31 14.31 19.55 -6.06
N ARG A 32 15.55 19.15 -5.76
CA ARG A 32 16.38 18.45 -6.74
C ARG A 32 15.75 17.12 -7.16
N TYR A 33 15.19 16.42 -6.19
CA TYR A 33 14.51 15.14 -6.43
C TYR A 33 13.30 15.28 -7.33
N VAL A 34 12.41 16.24 -7.06
CA VAL A 34 11.20 16.47 -7.89
C VAL A 34 11.59 16.84 -9.33
N GLN A 35 12.63 17.65 -9.52
CA GLN A 35 13.15 17.97 -10.86
C GLN A 35 13.70 16.73 -11.59
N ALA A 36 14.46 15.90 -10.87
CA ALA A 36 15.02 14.65 -11.42
C ALA A 36 13.89 13.66 -11.75
N LEU A 37 12.87 13.56 -10.89
CA LEU A 37 11.70 12.71 -11.08
C LEU A 37 10.88 13.13 -12.32
N ALA A 38 10.57 14.40 -12.46
CA ALA A 38 9.85 14.91 -13.63
C ALA A 38 10.66 14.71 -14.93
N ALA A 39 11.98 14.88 -14.87
CA ALA A 39 12.87 14.62 -16.01
C ALA A 39 12.93 13.13 -16.37
N GLU A 40 12.98 12.23 -15.38
CA GLU A 40 12.94 10.78 -15.60
C GLU A 40 11.65 10.37 -16.31
N ILE A 41 10.49 10.83 -15.82
CA ILE A 41 9.19 10.52 -16.41
C ILE A 41 9.09 11.06 -17.85
N ALA A 42 9.55 12.29 -18.07
CA ALA A 42 9.53 12.93 -19.41
C ALA A 42 10.46 12.24 -20.40
N ALA A 43 11.58 11.66 -19.93
CA ALA A 43 12.55 10.93 -20.78
C ALA A 43 12.14 9.46 -21.05
N HIS A 44 11.11 8.96 -20.35
CA HIS A 44 10.67 7.58 -20.50
C HIS A 44 10.07 7.33 -21.89
N ASN A 45 10.48 6.22 -22.51
CA ASN A 45 9.91 5.79 -23.80
C ASN A 45 8.58 5.07 -23.55
N TRP A 46 7.47 5.77 -23.76
CA TRP A 46 6.13 5.25 -23.54
C TRP A 46 5.67 4.32 -24.66
N GLU A 47 5.79 3.02 -24.46
CA GLU A 47 5.27 2.01 -25.39
C GLU A 47 3.75 1.81 -25.26
N TRP A 48 3.15 2.31 -24.18
CA TRP A 48 1.72 2.19 -23.86
C TRP A 48 1.20 3.43 -23.12
N ARG A 49 -0.10 3.59 -23.15
CA ARG A 49 -0.78 4.69 -22.45
C ARG A 49 -1.14 4.26 -21.03
N PRO A 50 -0.69 4.96 -19.98
CA PRO A 50 -1.09 4.67 -18.60
C PRO A 50 -2.59 4.81 -18.38
N GLU A 51 -3.16 3.87 -17.65
CA GLU A 51 -4.55 3.92 -17.19
C GLU A 51 -4.66 4.32 -15.74
N THR A 52 -3.65 3.97 -14.94
CA THR A 52 -3.60 4.29 -13.52
C THR A 52 -2.30 4.99 -13.19
N VAL A 53 -2.38 5.96 -12.27
CA VAL A 53 -1.23 6.65 -11.68
C VAL A 53 -1.35 6.56 -10.16
N TYR A 54 -0.27 6.22 -9.48
CA TYR A 54 -0.22 6.13 -8.03
C TYR A 54 1.00 6.87 -7.50
N LEU A 55 0.76 7.91 -6.69
CA LEU A 55 1.81 8.63 -5.97
C LEU A 55 1.87 8.08 -4.54
N GLY A 56 2.97 7.45 -4.21
CA GLY A 56 3.15 6.79 -2.91
C GLY A 56 4.55 6.99 -2.32
N GLY A 57 4.82 6.27 -1.24
CA GLY A 57 6.11 6.19 -0.58
C GLY A 57 6.19 6.89 0.76
N GLY A 58 6.61 8.15 0.82
CA GLY A 58 6.67 8.93 2.05
C GLY A 58 5.35 9.65 2.36
N THR A 59 5.22 10.89 1.90
CA THR A 59 3.99 11.68 2.09
C THR A 59 3.76 12.57 0.87
N PRO A 60 3.27 12.02 -0.25
CA PRO A 60 3.06 12.78 -1.49
C PRO A 60 2.15 14.00 -1.34
N SER A 61 1.26 14.00 -0.35
CA SER A 61 0.42 15.16 -0.03
C SER A 61 1.20 16.42 0.42
N ASN A 62 2.51 16.28 0.70
CA ASN A 62 3.39 17.41 1.02
C ASN A 62 3.97 18.10 -0.22
N LEU A 63 3.80 17.52 -1.43
CA LEU A 63 4.22 18.17 -2.66
C LEU A 63 3.58 19.55 -2.80
N SER A 64 4.38 20.54 -3.20
CA SER A 64 3.81 21.85 -3.56
C SER A 64 2.86 21.70 -4.76
N PRO A 65 1.87 22.60 -4.92
CA PRO A 65 0.98 22.56 -6.08
C PRO A 65 1.72 22.55 -7.43
N ASP A 66 2.78 23.33 -7.56
CA ASP A 66 3.57 23.41 -8.79
C ASP A 66 4.38 22.13 -9.03
N ASP A 67 4.98 21.55 -7.98
CA ASP A 67 5.74 20.31 -8.07
C ASP A 67 4.84 19.13 -8.43
N LEU A 68 3.68 19.00 -7.78
CA LEU A 68 2.70 17.97 -8.12
C LEU A 68 2.27 18.06 -9.58
N ARG A 69 1.97 19.28 -10.03
CA ARG A 69 1.59 19.54 -11.42
C ARG A 69 2.71 19.14 -12.37
N ALA A 70 3.95 19.58 -12.11
CA ALA A 70 5.11 19.27 -12.96
C ALA A 70 5.35 17.77 -13.12
N VAL A 71 5.24 17.02 -12.03
CA VAL A 71 5.38 15.55 -12.03
C VAL A 71 4.25 14.91 -12.83
N LEU A 72 3.00 15.28 -12.57
CA LEU A 72 1.85 14.66 -13.22
C LEU A 72 1.70 15.08 -14.70
N ASP A 73 2.13 16.28 -15.11
CA ASP A 73 2.10 16.73 -16.50
C ASP A 73 3.12 15.96 -17.37
N ALA A 74 4.16 15.40 -16.77
CA ALA A 74 5.11 14.53 -17.46
C ALA A 74 4.54 13.13 -17.77
N VAL A 75 3.46 12.69 -17.10
CA VAL A 75 2.82 11.39 -17.34
C VAL A 75 1.76 11.52 -18.42
N PRO A 76 1.87 10.79 -19.55
CA PRO A 76 0.85 10.84 -20.62
C PRO A 76 -0.43 10.12 -20.19
N GLY A 77 -1.48 10.25 -21.00
CA GLY A 77 -2.66 9.38 -20.88
C GLY A 77 -3.86 9.97 -20.16
N ARG A 78 -3.82 11.24 -19.73
CA ARG A 78 -5.01 11.86 -19.12
C ARG A 78 -6.24 11.85 -20.04
N PRO A 79 -7.46 11.74 -19.49
CA PRO A 79 -7.76 11.42 -18.10
C PRO A 79 -7.44 9.96 -17.78
N TRP A 80 -6.82 9.72 -16.62
CA TRP A 80 -6.58 8.36 -16.12
C TRP A 80 -7.87 7.79 -15.49
N ILE A 81 -8.01 6.46 -15.53
CA ILE A 81 -9.15 5.77 -14.92
C ILE A 81 -9.06 5.90 -13.38
N GLU A 82 -7.83 5.75 -12.85
CA GLU A 82 -7.53 5.93 -11.43
C GLU A 82 -6.22 6.72 -11.28
N ALA A 83 -6.26 7.80 -10.52
CA ALA A 83 -5.08 8.54 -10.13
C ALA A 83 -5.11 8.76 -8.61
N THR A 84 -4.24 8.04 -7.90
CA THR A 84 -4.20 7.99 -6.44
C THR A 84 -3.08 8.87 -5.90
N ILE A 85 -3.36 9.57 -4.80
CA ILE A 85 -2.35 10.22 -3.97
C ILE A 85 -2.43 9.70 -2.54
N GLU A 86 -1.29 9.30 -1.97
CA GLU A 86 -1.19 9.03 -0.53
C GLU A 86 -1.10 10.32 0.26
N ALA A 87 -1.85 10.38 1.35
CA ALA A 87 -1.93 11.57 2.17
C ALA A 87 -1.87 11.24 3.67
N ALA A 88 -1.13 12.05 4.41
CA ALA A 88 -1.19 12.06 5.86
C ALA A 88 -2.32 13.00 6.30
N PRO A 89 -3.31 12.54 7.08
CA PRO A 89 -4.36 13.40 7.60
C PRO A 89 -3.82 14.52 8.51
N GLY A 90 -4.55 15.63 8.55
CA GLY A 90 -4.28 16.79 9.42
C GLY A 90 -3.80 18.03 8.68
N ALA A 91 -3.67 17.99 7.34
CA ALA A 91 -3.17 19.12 6.56
C ALA A 91 -3.92 19.36 5.23
N ILE A 92 -4.95 18.57 4.90
CA ILE A 92 -5.65 18.70 3.62
C ILE A 92 -6.63 19.88 3.67
N SER A 93 -6.33 20.93 2.90
CA SER A 93 -7.22 22.09 2.75
C SER A 93 -8.15 21.93 1.54
N SER A 94 -9.24 22.70 1.51
CA SER A 94 -10.14 22.79 0.35
C SER A 94 -9.42 23.24 -0.93
N GLU A 95 -8.43 24.11 -0.81
CA GLU A 95 -7.61 24.56 -1.95
C GLU A 95 -6.76 23.42 -2.49
N GLN A 96 -6.09 22.69 -1.60
CA GLN A 96 -5.26 21.55 -1.97
C GLN A 96 -6.09 20.44 -2.62
N ALA A 97 -7.25 20.09 -2.06
CA ALA A 97 -8.15 19.08 -2.66
C ALA A 97 -8.60 19.47 -4.07
N ARG A 98 -9.01 20.75 -4.28
CA ARG A 98 -9.33 21.25 -5.62
C ARG A 98 -8.14 21.24 -6.58
N HIS A 99 -6.94 21.52 -6.08
CA HIS A 99 -5.73 21.46 -6.90
C HIS A 99 -5.43 20.02 -7.33
N TRP A 100 -5.55 19.05 -6.42
CA TRP A 100 -5.37 17.63 -6.75
C TRP A 100 -6.36 17.17 -7.84
N ALA A 101 -7.63 17.52 -7.68
CA ALA A 101 -8.65 17.20 -8.69
C ALA A 101 -8.33 17.85 -10.05
N ALA A 102 -7.87 19.12 -10.06
CA ALA A 102 -7.46 19.81 -11.29
C ALA A 102 -6.22 19.17 -11.95
N CYS A 103 -5.36 18.49 -11.17
CA CYS A 103 -4.25 17.69 -11.67
C CYS A 103 -4.66 16.28 -12.14
N GLY A 104 -5.94 15.91 -12.02
CA GLY A 104 -6.48 14.62 -12.45
C GLY A 104 -6.50 13.55 -11.38
N ILE A 105 -6.14 13.87 -10.12
CA ILE A 105 -6.31 12.96 -8.98
C ILE A 105 -7.80 12.73 -8.73
N ASN A 106 -8.22 11.48 -8.66
CA ASN A 106 -9.60 11.08 -8.41
C ASN A 106 -9.75 10.06 -7.27
N ARG A 107 -8.61 9.66 -6.68
CA ARG A 107 -8.55 8.77 -5.51
C ARG A 107 -7.53 9.32 -4.49
N ALA A 108 -7.87 9.28 -3.19
CA ALA A 108 -6.97 9.60 -2.10
C ALA A 108 -6.85 8.43 -1.13
N SER A 109 -5.63 8.09 -0.69
CA SER A 109 -5.35 7.10 0.35
C SER A 109 -4.92 7.82 1.61
N LEU A 110 -5.74 7.77 2.64
CA LEU A 110 -5.50 8.47 3.91
C LEU A 110 -4.85 7.54 4.92
N GLY A 111 -3.60 7.78 5.23
CA GLY A 111 -2.87 7.02 6.24
C GLY A 111 -3.35 7.36 7.65
N VAL A 112 -4.54 6.93 8.04
CA VAL A 112 -5.15 7.20 9.35
C VAL A 112 -4.53 6.33 10.44
N GLN A 113 -4.37 5.05 10.20
CA GLN A 113 -3.78 4.01 11.04
C GLN A 113 -4.65 3.61 12.23
N SER A 114 -5.24 4.55 12.95
CA SER A 114 -6.21 4.38 14.03
C SER A 114 -7.04 5.65 14.18
N PHE A 115 -8.20 5.55 14.83
CA PHE A 115 -9.02 6.69 15.24
C PHE A 115 -8.90 6.99 16.74
N VAL A 116 -8.04 6.27 17.46
CA VAL A 116 -7.80 6.45 18.89
C VAL A 116 -6.56 7.31 19.12
N ASP A 117 -6.75 8.47 19.69
CA ASP A 117 -5.74 9.50 19.89
C ASP A 117 -4.44 9.00 20.53
N GLN A 118 -4.54 8.08 21.49
CA GLN A 118 -3.36 7.55 22.19
C GLN A 118 -2.50 6.69 21.26
N GLU A 119 -3.13 5.84 20.43
CA GLU A 119 -2.46 5.01 19.45
C GLU A 119 -1.78 5.88 18.40
N ILE A 120 -2.48 6.90 17.88
CA ILE A 120 -1.96 7.85 16.90
C ILE A 120 -0.74 8.60 17.43
N ARG A 121 -0.78 9.08 18.68
CA ARG A 121 0.37 9.77 19.30
C ARG A 121 1.60 8.87 19.43
N ARG A 122 1.42 7.57 19.72
CA ARG A 122 2.51 6.59 19.80
C ARG A 122 3.19 6.35 18.46
N THR A 123 2.45 6.48 17.35
CA THR A 123 3.05 6.40 16.01
C THR A 123 3.81 7.67 15.61
N GLY A 124 3.68 8.76 16.38
CA GLY A 124 4.24 10.08 16.09
C GLY A 124 3.31 10.99 15.29
N ARG A 125 2.09 10.55 14.94
CA ARG A 125 1.10 11.35 14.23
C ARG A 125 0.30 12.24 15.18
N LYS A 126 -0.44 13.22 14.64
CA LYS A 126 -1.11 14.28 15.43
C LYS A 126 -2.55 14.54 14.98
N HIS A 127 -3.03 13.89 13.95
CA HIS A 127 -4.40 14.07 13.47
C HIS A 127 -5.41 13.47 14.47
N THR A 128 -6.65 13.90 14.36
CA THR A 128 -7.79 13.37 15.12
C THR A 128 -8.84 12.83 14.17
N ALA A 129 -9.80 12.08 14.71
CA ALA A 129 -10.92 11.53 13.93
C ALA A 129 -11.75 12.64 13.24
N GLU A 130 -11.96 13.79 13.93
CA GLU A 130 -12.69 14.93 13.39
C GLU A 130 -11.93 15.59 12.23
N MET A 131 -10.59 15.64 12.27
CA MET A 131 -9.78 16.11 11.15
C MET A 131 -9.96 15.20 9.94
N VAL A 132 -9.90 13.88 10.11
CA VAL A 132 -10.15 12.93 9.03
C VAL A 132 -11.55 13.12 8.43
N ALA A 133 -12.58 13.25 9.27
CA ALA A 133 -13.96 13.48 8.83
C ALA A 133 -14.11 14.78 8.04
N LEU A 134 -13.43 15.85 8.46
CA LEU A 134 -13.41 17.11 7.72
C LEU A 134 -12.72 16.95 6.36
N GLU A 135 -11.55 16.36 6.32
CA GLU A 135 -10.76 16.19 5.11
C GLU A 135 -11.45 15.30 4.08
N MET A 136 -12.12 14.24 4.49
CA MET A 136 -12.94 13.41 3.61
C MET A 136 -14.07 14.23 2.95
N ARG A 137 -14.72 15.12 3.70
CA ARG A 137 -15.72 16.03 3.13
C ARG A 137 -15.11 16.97 2.07
N LEU A 138 -13.95 17.57 2.40
CA LEU A 138 -13.25 18.47 1.47
C LEU A 138 -12.81 17.75 0.18
N LEU A 139 -12.37 16.50 0.28
CA LEU A 139 -12.03 15.67 -0.88
C LEU A 139 -13.27 15.38 -1.73
N ARG A 140 -14.40 14.99 -1.12
CA ARG A 140 -15.67 14.74 -1.83
C ARG A 140 -16.21 16.01 -2.49
N GLU A 141 -16.14 17.16 -1.81
CA GLU A 141 -16.50 18.47 -2.38
C GLU A 141 -15.64 18.88 -3.59
N ALA A 142 -14.39 18.42 -3.61
CA ALA A 142 -13.47 18.60 -4.75
C ALA A 142 -13.65 17.54 -5.85
N ALA A 143 -14.68 16.69 -5.79
CA ALA A 143 -14.94 15.57 -6.69
C ALA A 143 -13.89 14.45 -6.68
N ILE A 144 -13.11 14.30 -5.59
CA ILE A 144 -12.29 13.14 -5.32
C ILE A 144 -13.17 12.14 -4.56
N GLY A 145 -13.87 11.28 -5.30
CA GLY A 145 -14.92 10.42 -4.75
C GLY A 145 -14.44 9.04 -4.30
N SER A 146 -13.22 8.63 -4.65
CA SER A 146 -12.64 7.37 -4.19
C SER A 146 -11.71 7.66 -3.02
N ILE A 147 -12.13 7.33 -1.80
CA ILE A 147 -11.34 7.57 -0.60
C ILE A 147 -11.03 6.23 0.07
N ASN A 148 -9.76 5.99 0.27
CA ASN A 148 -9.27 4.89 1.08
C ASN A 148 -8.85 5.38 2.47
N ILE A 149 -9.14 4.58 3.49
CA ILE A 149 -8.63 4.74 4.86
C ILE A 149 -7.71 3.57 5.17
N ASP A 150 -6.44 3.87 5.46
CA ASP A 150 -5.49 2.86 5.93
C ASP A 150 -5.60 2.72 7.45
N LEU A 151 -5.79 1.51 7.93
CA LEU A 151 -5.78 1.12 9.34
C LEU A 151 -4.67 0.09 9.60
N ILE A 152 -4.14 0.10 10.82
CA ILE A 152 -3.17 -0.89 11.28
C ILE A 152 -3.74 -1.64 12.48
N ALA A 153 -3.85 -2.95 12.36
CA ALA A 153 -4.12 -3.87 13.46
C ALA A 153 -2.79 -4.24 14.13
N GLY A 154 -2.70 -4.04 15.45
CA GLY A 154 -1.51 -4.36 16.23
C GLY A 154 -0.67 -3.15 16.66
N LEU A 155 -1.17 -1.92 16.55
CA LEU A 155 -0.46 -0.75 17.08
C LEU A 155 -0.21 -0.88 18.58
N SER A 156 0.93 -0.36 19.06
CA SER A 156 1.30 -0.41 20.48
C SER A 156 0.20 0.15 21.38
N GLY A 157 -0.27 -0.64 22.33
CA GLY A 157 -1.35 -0.32 23.26
C GLY A 157 -2.76 -0.45 22.69
N GLN A 158 -2.89 -0.95 21.47
CA GLN A 158 -4.18 -1.25 20.87
C GLN A 158 -4.86 -2.40 21.63
N THR A 159 -6.15 -2.27 21.85
CA THR A 159 -7.01 -3.27 22.50
C THR A 159 -8.18 -3.61 21.57
N GLU A 160 -8.88 -4.71 21.83
CA GLU A 160 -10.09 -5.01 21.05
C GLU A 160 -11.11 -3.86 21.11
N ALA A 161 -11.27 -3.21 22.26
CA ALA A 161 -12.20 -2.10 22.41
C ALA A 161 -11.81 -0.89 21.55
N SER A 162 -10.53 -0.49 21.57
CA SER A 162 -10.04 0.64 20.77
C SER A 162 -10.01 0.31 19.27
N TRP A 163 -9.78 -0.97 18.92
CA TRP A 163 -9.89 -1.43 17.53
C TRP A 163 -11.34 -1.33 17.01
N ARG A 164 -12.32 -1.77 17.82
CA ARG A 164 -13.73 -1.63 17.47
C ARG A 164 -14.16 -0.16 17.36
N GLU A 165 -13.65 0.74 18.22
CA GLU A 165 -13.86 2.18 18.09
C GLU A 165 -13.36 2.70 16.72
N SER A 166 -12.18 2.26 16.27
CA SER A 166 -11.67 2.62 14.95
C SER A 166 -12.57 2.11 13.82
N LEU A 167 -13.13 0.90 13.93
CA LEU A 167 -14.07 0.36 12.95
C LEU A 167 -15.45 1.07 13.01
N ASP A 168 -15.89 1.56 14.15
CA ASP A 168 -17.10 2.39 14.28
C ASP A 168 -16.94 3.73 13.54
N TRP A 169 -15.73 4.28 13.49
CA TRP A 169 -15.43 5.44 12.66
C TRP A 169 -15.53 5.13 11.16
N ILE A 170 -15.11 3.95 10.73
CA ILE A 170 -15.30 3.52 9.33
C ILE A 170 -16.78 3.50 8.97
N GLU A 171 -17.64 2.97 9.85
CA GLU A 171 -19.09 2.99 9.65
C GLU A 171 -19.65 4.40 9.50
N ARG A 172 -19.20 5.35 10.37
CA ARG A 172 -19.66 6.76 10.35
C ARG A 172 -19.17 7.53 9.11
N LEU A 173 -17.96 7.24 8.63
CA LEU A 173 -17.33 7.97 7.53
C LEU A 173 -17.69 7.42 6.16
N GLU A 174 -18.16 6.16 6.10
CA GLU A 174 -18.59 5.47 4.89
C GLU A 174 -17.60 5.60 3.72
N PRO A 175 -16.30 5.23 3.90
CA PRO A 175 -15.35 5.24 2.79
C PRO A 175 -15.73 4.22 1.72
N GLU A 176 -15.24 4.44 0.52
CA GLU A 176 -15.39 3.53 -0.61
C GLU A 176 -14.43 2.32 -0.50
N HIS A 177 -13.32 2.52 0.23
CA HIS A 177 -12.23 1.55 0.35
C HIS A 177 -11.57 1.64 1.73
N VAL A 178 -11.11 0.51 2.26
CA VAL A 178 -10.35 0.43 3.52
C VAL A 178 -9.20 -0.54 3.33
N SER A 179 -8.00 -0.14 3.77
CA SER A 179 -6.86 -1.05 3.91
C SER A 179 -6.68 -1.39 5.39
N VAL A 180 -6.52 -2.66 5.71
CA VAL A 180 -6.21 -3.15 7.05
C VAL A 180 -4.91 -3.92 6.99
N TYR A 181 -3.87 -3.36 7.57
CA TYR A 181 -2.56 -3.99 7.65
C TYR A 181 -2.37 -4.62 9.04
N MET A 182 -1.94 -5.87 9.09
CA MET A 182 -1.39 -6.45 10.31
C MET A 182 0.01 -5.86 10.53
N LEU A 183 0.27 -5.31 11.72
CA LEU A 183 1.55 -4.69 12.01
C LEU A 183 2.67 -5.73 12.03
N GLU A 184 3.57 -5.64 11.08
CA GLU A 184 4.86 -6.32 11.11
C GLU A 184 5.91 -5.34 11.63
N VAL A 185 6.49 -5.64 12.79
CA VAL A 185 7.50 -4.76 13.40
C VAL A 185 8.87 -5.09 12.82
N ASP A 186 9.35 -4.24 11.94
CA ASP A 186 10.70 -4.31 11.40
C ASP A 186 11.73 -3.93 12.47
N GLU A 187 12.78 -4.76 12.61
CA GLU A 187 13.86 -4.56 13.61
C GLU A 187 14.61 -3.24 13.42
N ASP A 188 14.68 -2.72 12.19
CA ASP A 188 15.33 -1.45 11.87
C ASP A 188 14.43 -0.23 12.13
N SER A 189 13.12 -0.43 12.30
CA SER A 189 12.20 0.63 12.69
C SER A 189 12.55 1.18 14.09
N ARG A 190 12.06 2.38 14.43
CA ARG A 190 12.26 2.94 15.78
C ARG A 190 11.56 2.13 16.85
N LEU A 191 10.40 1.56 16.54
CA LEU A 191 9.66 0.67 17.43
C LEU A 191 10.40 -0.66 17.61
N GLY A 192 10.86 -1.29 16.53
CA GLY A 192 11.60 -2.55 16.60
C GLY A 192 12.90 -2.44 17.38
N LYS A 193 13.68 -1.40 17.17
CA LYS A 193 14.89 -1.13 17.96
C LYS A 193 14.61 -0.97 19.46
N GLU A 194 13.51 -0.31 19.79
CA GLU A 194 13.09 -0.14 21.18
C GLU A 194 12.63 -1.46 21.81
N MET A 195 11.89 -2.29 21.05
CA MET A 195 11.46 -3.62 21.50
C MET A 195 12.68 -4.54 21.74
N LEU A 196 13.64 -4.58 20.83
CA LEU A 196 14.86 -5.38 20.96
C LEU A 196 15.71 -4.92 22.16
N ALA A 197 15.70 -3.64 22.47
CA ALA A 197 16.40 -3.08 23.64
C ALA A 197 15.64 -3.31 24.96
N GLY A 198 14.45 -3.88 24.96
CA GLY A 198 13.59 -4.00 26.15
C GLY A 198 13.13 -2.67 26.71
N GLY A 199 13.06 -1.62 25.88
CA GLY A 199 12.67 -0.29 26.27
C GLY A 199 11.15 -0.09 26.31
N ALA A 200 10.70 1.08 26.77
CA ALA A 200 9.29 1.41 26.92
C ALA A 200 8.81 2.55 26.01
N ARG A 201 9.70 3.15 25.23
CA ARG A 201 9.32 4.23 24.31
C ARG A 201 8.36 3.72 23.25
N TYR A 202 7.52 4.61 22.75
CA TYR A 202 6.52 4.33 21.71
C TYR A 202 5.49 3.27 22.12
N GLY A 203 5.45 2.88 23.41
CA GLY A 203 4.60 1.80 23.91
C GLY A 203 5.10 0.40 23.54
N ALA A 204 6.41 0.23 23.32
CA ALA A 204 7.00 -1.03 22.83
C ALA A 204 6.63 -2.25 23.70
N ALA A 205 6.54 -2.07 25.05
CA ALA A 205 6.13 -3.13 25.95
C ALA A 205 4.63 -3.47 25.92
N GLU A 206 3.82 -2.68 25.21
CA GLU A 206 2.37 -2.82 25.09
C GLU A 206 1.96 -3.20 23.65
N THR A 207 2.91 -3.66 22.82
CA THR A 207 2.61 -4.12 21.45
C THR A 207 1.85 -5.44 21.53
N PRO A 208 0.68 -5.55 20.88
CA PRO A 208 -0.08 -6.81 20.81
C PRO A 208 0.76 -7.95 20.24
N ASP A 209 0.53 -9.17 20.71
CA ASP A 209 1.11 -10.36 20.13
C ASP A 209 0.43 -10.79 18.81
N ASP A 210 1.00 -11.77 18.12
CA ASP A 210 0.51 -12.21 16.82
C ASP A 210 -0.93 -12.75 16.88
N ASP A 211 -1.31 -13.43 17.98
CA ASP A 211 -2.67 -13.96 18.15
C ASP A 211 -3.68 -12.82 18.32
N GLN A 212 -3.30 -11.75 19.04
CA GLN A 212 -4.12 -10.55 19.20
C GLN A 212 -4.25 -9.80 17.86
N VAL A 213 -3.15 -9.66 17.11
CA VAL A 213 -3.15 -9.02 15.78
C VAL A 213 -4.05 -9.79 14.82
N ALA A 214 -3.96 -11.13 14.81
CA ALA A 214 -4.83 -11.98 14.01
C ALA A 214 -6.30 -11.82 14.40
N ALA A 215 -6.62 -11.79 15.70
CA ALA A 215 -7.97 -11.55 16.18
C ALA A 215 -8.52 -10.18 15.75
N PHE A 216 -7.72 -9.11 15.82
CA PHE A 216 -8.12 -7.78 15.34
C PHE A 216 -8.39 -7.79 13.84
N TYR A 217 -7.56 -8.48 13.06
CA TYR A 217 -7.80 -8.60 11.63
C TYR A 217 -9.10 -9.36 11.31
N GLU A 218 -9.40 -10.45 12.01
CA GLU A 218 -10.65 -11.20 11.85
C GLU A 218 -11.89 -10.36 12.21
N ILE A 219 -11.82 -9.57 13.29
CA ILE A 219 -12.87 -8.60 13.65
C ILE A 219 -13.10 -7.58 12.53
N ALA A 220 -12.01 -7.08 11.91
CA ALA A 220 -12.14 -6.16 10.78
C ALA A 220 -12.79 -6.83 9.57
N VAL A 221 -12.39 -8.05 9.22
CA VAL A 221 -12.99 -8.82 8.10
C VAL A 221 -14.50 -8.94 8.28
N GLU A 222 -14.96 -9.34 9.47
CA GLU A 222 -16.40 -9.49 9.76
C GLU A 222 -17.11 -8.14 9.72
N ARG A 223 -16.57 -7.12 10.40
CA ARG A 223 -17.20 -5.80 10.50
C ARG A 223 -17.30 -5.10 9.15
N LEU A 224 -16.23 -5.09 8.37
CA LEU A 224 -16.18 -4.44 7.06
C LEU A 224 -17.10 -5.15 6.06
N ALA A 225 -17.16 -6.48 6.08
CA ALA A 225 -18.13 -7.23 5.27
C ALA A 225 -19.57 -6.83 5.60
N GLY A 226 -19.90 -6.66 6.89
CA GLY A 226 -21.21 -6.18 7.34
C GLY A 226 -21.54 -4.75 6.88
N LEU A 227 -20.54 -3.94 6.59
CA LEU A 227 -20.67 -2.57 6.04
C LEU A 227 -20.69 -2.54 4.50
N GLY A 228 -20.65 -3.70 3.83
CA GLY A 228 -20.63 -3.80 2.36
C GLY A 228 -19.26 -3.54 1.75
N LEU A 229 -18.19 -3.61 2.54
CA LEU A 229 -16.80 -3.54 2.10
C LEU A 229 -16.27 -4.97 1.98
N ALA A 230 -16.30 -5.53 0.78
CA ALA A 230 -15.83 -6.89 0.52
C ALA A 230 -14.29 -6.92 0.46
N ARG A 231 -13.69 -7.90 1.13
CA ARG A 231 -12.26 -8.16 1.00
C ARG A 231 -11.97 -8.72 -0.40
N TYR A 232 -11.15 -8.05 -1.19
CA TYR A 232 -10.78 -8.50 -2.53
C TYR A 232 -9.33 -9.01 -2.62
N GLU A 233 -8.46 -8.58 -1.69
CA GLU A 233 -7.14 -9.14 -1.48
C GLU A 233 -6.80 -9.10 0.02
N ILE A 234 -5.63 -9.58 0.44
CA ILE A 234 -5.27 -9.80 1.85
C ILE A 234 -5.52 -8.58 2.72
N SER A 235 -5.07 -7.39 2.28
CA SER A 235 -5.09 -6.18 3.10
C SER A 235 -6.21 -5.22 2.73
N ASN A 236 -6.89 -5.40 1.58
CA ASN A 236 -7.77 -4.38 1.02
C ASN A 236 -9.23 -4.82 0.91
N PHE A 237 -10.10 -3.91 1.33
CA PHE A 237 -11.55 -4.07 1.36
C PHE A 237 -12.20 -2.92 0.59
N ALA A 238 -13.20 -3.20 -0.24
CA ALA A 238 -13.84 -2.18 -1.04
C ALA A 238 -15.34 -2.44 -1.20
N ARG A 239 -16.11 -1.38 -1.43
CA ARG A 239 -17.43 -1.51 -2.03
C ARG A 239 -17.28 -2.03 -3.45
N PRO A 240 -18.24 -2.83 -3.99
CA PRO A 240 -18.16 -3.35 -5.35
C PRO A 240 -17.89 -2.22 -6.37
N GLY A 241 -16.83 -2.40 -7.18
CA GLY A 241 -16.41 -1.44 -8.20
C GLY A 241 -15.47 -0.33 -7.72
N TRP A 242 -15.08 -0.33 -6.43
CA TRP A 242 -14.16 0.64 -5.82
C TRP A 242 -12.83 0.01 -5.42
N GLU A 243 -12.54 -1.20 -5.89
CA GLU A 243 -11.25 -1.84 -5.70
C GLU A 243 -10.13 -0.98 -6.32
N SER A 244 -8.96 -0.88 -5.68
CA SER A 244 -7.82 -0.16 -6.25
C SER A 244 -7.36 -0.82 -7.55
N ARG A 245 -7.63 -0.17 -8.66
CA ARG A 245 -7.24 -0.67 -10.00
C ARG A 245 -5.74 -0.72 -10.17
N HIS A 246 -5.02 0.20 -9.50
CA HIS A 246 -3.57 0.21 -9.53
C HIS A 246 -3.00 -1.00 -8.78
N ASN A 247 -3.46 -1.27 -7.55
CA ASN A 247 -3.00 -2.41 -6.75
C ASN A 247 -3.32 -3.75 -7.44
N LEU A 248 -4.48 -3.85 -8.07
CA LEU A 248 -4.86 -5.05 -8.82
C LEU A 248 -3.88 -5.38 -9.95
N LYS A 249 -3.20 -4.37 -10.54
CA LYS A 249 -2.19 -4.62 -11.56
C LYS A 249 -1.00 -5.42 -11.02
N TYR A 250 -0.59 -5.15 -9.80
CA TYR A 250 0.47 -5.93 -9.15
C TYR A 250 0.06 -7.40 -8.98
N TRP A 251 -1.12 -7.63 -8.44
CA TRP A 251 -1.60 -8.98 -8.14
C TRP A 251 -1.97 -9.79 -9.39
N LYS A 252 -2.28 -9.12 -10.47
CA LYS A 252 -2.59 -9.72 -11.79
C LYS A 252 -1.39 -9.77 -12.74
N LEU A 253 -0.19 -9.38 -12.27
CA LEU A 253 1.03 -9.30 -13.09
C LEU A 253 0.82 -8.50 -14.38
N GLU A 254 0.08 -7.40 -14.29
CA GLU A 254 -0.04 -6.43 -15.38
C GLU A 254 1.17 -5.48 -15.39
N PRO A 255 1.58 -4.97 -16.56
CA PRO A 255 2.70 -4.06 -16.65
C PRO A 255 2.49 -2.75 -15.88
N TYR A 256 3.59 -2.22 -15.34
CA TYR A 256 3.65 -0.89 -14.75
C TYR A 256 5.08 -0.34 -14.80
N ALA A 257 5.19 1.00 -14.85
CA ALA A 257 6.44 1.72 -14.74
C ALA A 257 6.52 2.43 -13.39
N GLY A 258 7.62 2.23 -12.68
CA GLY A 258 7.94 2.92 -11.44
C GLY A 258 9.00 4.00 -11.68
N PHE A 259 8.79 5.17 -11.07
CA PHE A 259 9.69 6.32 -11.15
C PHE A 259 10.06 6.82 -9.76
N GLY A 260 11.28 7.29 -9.63
CA GLY A 260 11.82 7.75 -8.35
C GLY A 260 12.61 6.67 -7.61
N ALA A 261 13.19 7.05 -6.47
CA ALA A 261 14.01 6.17 -5.65
C ALA A 261 13.21 4.97 -5.15
N ASP A 262 13.81 3.79 -5.17
CA ASP A 262 13.25 2.49 -4.77
C ASP A 262 12.00 2.05 -5.58
N ALA A 263 11.66 2.76 -6.64
CA ALA A 263 10.51 2.40 -7.45
C ALA A 263 10.80 1.17 -8.31
N HIS A 264 9.88 0.21 -8.27
CA HIS A 264 9.91 -0.99 -9.10
C HIS A 264 9.11 -0.80 -10.38
N SER A 265 9.52 -1.46 -11.43
CA SER A 265 8.82 -1.56 -12.71
C SER A 265 8.64 -3.01 -13.13
N PHE A 266 7.60 -3.29 -13.91
CA PHE A 266 7.38 -4.59 -14.53
C PHE A 266 6.80 -4.38 -15.94
N ASP A 267 7.49 -4.86 -16.97
CA ASP A 267 7.07 -4.70 -18.37
C ASP A 267 6.23 -5.88 -18.90
N GLY A 268 5.89 -6.82 -18.01
CA GLY A 268 5.22 -8.08 -18.35
C GLY A 268 6.18 -9.27 -18.47
N ARG A 269 7.50 -9.01 -18.40
CA ARG A 269 8.56 -10.04 -18.49
C ARG A 269 9.67 -9.81 -17.47
N MET A 270 10.16 -8.56 -17.38
CA MET A 270 11.32 -8.17 -16.58
C MET A 270 10.89 -7.25 -15.45
N ARG A 271 11.44 -7.48 -14.27
CA ARG A 271 11.34 -6.53 -13.14
C ARG A 271 12.61 -5.69 -13.10
N ARG A 272 12.42 -4.42 -12.79
CA ARG A 272 13.49 -3.45 -12.60
C ARG A 272 13.23 -2.66 -11.34
N GLN A 273 14.29 -2.24 -10.69
CA GLN A 273 14.23 -1.38 -9.51
C GLN A 273 15.13 -0.18 -9.72
N ASN A 274 14.68 1.01 -9.36
CA ASN A 274 15.54 2.19 -9.30
C ASN A 274 16.47 2.12 -8.09
N ALA A 275 17.45 3.01 -8.02
CA ALA A 275 18.33 3.13 -6.87
C ALA A 275 17.52 3.28 -5.56
N GLU A 276 17.91 2.52 -4.54
CA GLU A 276 17.17 2.46 -3.26
C GLU A 276 17.18 3.77 -2.50
N SER A 277 18.33 4.47 -2.51
CA SER A 277 18.47 5.72 -1.77
C SER A 277 18.18 6.96 -2.61
N VAL A 278 17.74 8.03 -1.95
CA VAL A 278 17.53 9.35 -2.57
C VAL A 278 18.85 9.91 -3.10
N GLU A 279 19.96 9.66 -2.40
CA GLU A 279 21.29 10.11 -2.78
C GLU A 279 21.75 9.47 -4.09
N GLU A 280 21.73 8.16 -4.18
CA GLU A 280 22.10 7.41 -5.39
C GLU A 280 21.21 7.77 -6.57
N TYR A 281 19.91 7.92 -6.33
CA TYR A 281 18.97 8.36 -7.35
C TYR A 281 19.33 9.74 -7.90
N LEU A 282 19.73 10.70 -7.03
CA LEU A 282 20.14 12.05 -7.41
C LEU A 282 21.51 12.09 -8.10
N ASP A 283 22.40 11.15 -7.79
CA ASP A 283 23.72 11.01 -8.43
C ASP A 283 23.62 10.37 -9.83
N GLY A 284 22.43 10.04 -10.29
CA GLY A 284 22.15 9.57 -11.64
C GLY A 284 22.06 8.05 -11.77
N THR A 285 22.19 7.29 -10.70
CA THR A 285 21.89 5.86 -10.69
C THR A 285 20.38 5.67 -10.80
N ARG A 286 19.89 5.23 -11.96
CA ARG A 286 18.46 5.08 -12.24
C ARG A 286 17.98 3.65 -12.11
N GLN A 287 18.83 2.69 -12.35
CA GLN A 287 18.52 1.27 -12.27
C GLN A 287 19.66 0.52 -11.59
N VAL A 288 19.31 -0.32 -10.64
CA VAL A 288 20.26 -1.21 -9.95
C VAL A 288 20.31 -2.60 -10.62
N GLY A 289 19.75 -2.73 -11.80
CA GLY A 289 19.80 -3.94 -12.62
C GLY A 289 18.44 -4.62 -12.79
N ASP A 290 18.46 -5.64 -13.65
CA ASP A 290 17.32 -6.55 -13.76
C ASP A 290 17.32 -7.44 -12.52
N LEU A 291 16.23 -7.43 -11.75
CA LEU A 291 16.10 -8.34 -10.63
C LEU A 291 16.14 -9.78 -11.16
N PRO A 292 16.92 -10.68 -10.51
CA PRO A 292 16.95 -12.07 -10.92
C PRO A 292 15.53 -12.63 -10.96
N HIS A 293 15.18 -13.24 -12.06
CA HIS A 293 13.84 -13.75 -12.31
C HIS A 293 13.44 -14.80 -11.29
N LEU A 294 12.44 -14.51 -10.52
CA LEU A 294 11.45 -15.54 -10.24
C LEU A 294 10.81 -15.88 -11.59
N ALA A 295 10.77 -17.16 -11.97
CA ALA A 295 10.06 -17.52 -13.18
C ALA A 295 8.64 -16.94 -13.08
N ARG A 296 8.15 -16.28 -14.13
CA ARG A 296 6.81 -15.62 -14.13
C ARG A 296 5.70 -16.56 -13.64
N GLU A 297 5.90 -17.84 -13.84
CA GLU A 297 5.01 -18.92 -13.41
C GLU A 297 4.99 -19.08 -11.89
N ASP A 298 6.14 -18.96 -11.23
CA ASP A 298 6.24 -19.05 -9.76
C ASP A 298 5.74 -17.74 -9.11
N GLU A 299 6.07 -16.59 -9.71
CA GLU A 299 5.60 -15.29 -9.27
C GLU A 299 4.06 -15.19 -9.30
N ARG A 300 3.40 -15.84 -10.25
CA ARG A 300 1.94 -15.89 -10.34
C ARG A 300 1.29 -16.55 -9.11
N PHE A 301 1.93 -17.56 -8.52
CA PHE A 301 1.44 -18.15 -7.26
C PHE A 301 1.60 -17.18 -6.10
N PHE A 302 2.77 -16.64 -5.94
CA PHE A 302 3.10 -15.75 -4.84
C PHE A 302 2.28 -14.44 -4.85
N VAL A 303 2.14 -13.75 -5.99
CA VAL A 303 1.34 -12.50 -6.03
C VAL A 303 -0.15 -12.75 -6.25
N GLY A 304 -0.50 -13.75 -7.08
CA GLY A 304 -1.91 -14.01 -7.45
C GLY A 304 -2.72 -14.62 -6.31
N LEU A 305 -2.10 -15.43 -5.44
CA LEU A 305 -2.77 -15.98 -4.24
C LEU A 305 -3.11 -14.91 -3.19
N ARG A 306 -2.62 -13.66 -3.33
CA ARG A 306 -3.10 -12.55 -2.51
C ARG A 306 -4.59 -12.23 -2.76
N LEU A 307 -5.05 -12.47 -3.98
CA LEU A 307 -6.45 -12.22 -4.38
C LEU A 307 -7.40 -13.23 -3.75
N MET A 308 -8.54 -12.76 -3.22
CA MET A 308 -9.57 -13.64 -2.68
C MET A 308 -10.27 -14.47 -3.76
N GLU A 309 -10.24 -14.02 -5.02
CA GLU A 309 -10.67 -14.81 -6.17
C GLU A 309 -9.71 -15.97 -6.50
N GLY A 310 -8.46 -15.92 -5.99
CA GLY A 310 -7.44 -16.92 -6.20
C GLY A 310 -6.89 -16.95 -7.62
N ILE A 311 -6.19 -18.04 -7.95
CA ILE A 311 -5.61 -18.31 -9.27
C ILE A 311 -6.19 -19.58 -9.89
N ARG A 312 -6.06 -19.72 -11.21
CA ARG A 312 -6.38 -20.96 -11.94
C ARG A 312 -5.08 -21.52 -12.51
N PRO A 313 -4.37 -22.42 -11.78
CA PRO A 313 -3.19 -23.07 -12.29
C PRO A 313 -3.54 -23.98 -13.47
N ASP A 314 -2.69 -23.98 -14.48
CA ASP A 314 -2.78 -25.01 -15.51
C ASP A 314 -2.22 -26.36 -15.04
N ALA A 315 -2.26 -27.39 -15.87
CA ALA A 315 -1.83 -28.73 -15.48
C ALA A 315 -0.31 -28.79 -15.20
N GLN A 316 0.52 -27.99 -15.89
CA GLN A 316 1.97 -27.97 -15.71
C GLN A 316 2.34 -27.20 -14.43
N GLU A 317 1.70 -26.06 -14.19
CA GLU A 317 1.84 -25.27 -12.96
C GLU A 317 1.43 -26.12 -11.74
N TRP A 318 0.28 -26.80 -11.83
CA TRP A 318 -0.18 -27.69 -10.78
C TRP A 318 0.84 -28.81 -10.49
N GLN A 319 1.35 -29.47 -11.54
CA GLN A 319 2.33 -30.55 -11.39
C GLN A 319 3.63 -30.05 -10.76
N ARG A 320 4.11 -28.86 -11.15
CA ARG A 320 5.33 -28.26 -10.61
C ARG A 320 5.23 -28.02 -9.11
N HIS A 321 4.11 -27.52 -8.65
CA HIS A 321 3.87 -27.14 -7.25
C HIS A 321 3.05 -28.17 -6.45
N ASP A 322 2.80 -29.38 -6.98
CA ASP A 322 1.90 -30.38 -6.42
C ASP A 322 2.18 -30.68 -4.94
N ALA A 323 3.45 -30.83 -4.57
CA ALA A 323 3.84 -31.15 -3.19
C ALA A 323 3.49 -30.00 -2.22
N ALA A 324 3.78 -28.74 -2.60
CA ALA A 324 3.46 -27.58 -1.79
C ALA A 324 1.95 -27.36 -1.71
N ILE A 325 1.25 -27.46 -2.84
CA ILE A 325 -0.22 -27.31 -2.90
C ILE A 325 -0.89 -28.34 -1.99
N ARG A 326 -0.55 -29.64 -2.10
CA ARG A 326 -1.14 -30.68 -1.26
C ARG A 326 -0.87 -30.45 0.21
N ARG A 327 0.37 -30.13 0.58
CA ARG A 327 0.73 -29.84 1.97
C ARG A 327 -0.15 -28.73 2.57
N PHE A 328 -0.39 -27.64 1.82
CA PHE A 328 -1.20 -26.54 2.32
C PHE A 328 -2.72 -26.79 2.23
N LEU A 329 -3.18 -27.61 1.30
CA LEU A 329 -4.56 -28.11 1.30
C LEU A 329 -4.82 -28.99 2.53
N ASP A 330 -3.92 -29.95 2.83
CA ASP A 330 -4.03 -30.83 4.00
C ASP A 330 -3.94 -30.04 5.33
N ALA A 331 -3.14 -28.97 5.35
CA ALA A 331 -3.06 -28.04 6.48
C ALA A 331 -4.27 -27.10 6.60
N GLY A 332 -5.16 -27.06 5.61
CA GLY A 332 -6.29 -26.14 5.57
C GLY A 332 -5.91 -24.66 5.38
N LEU A 333 -4.74 -24.40 4.77
CA LEU A 333 -4.27 -23.05 4.45
C LEU A 333 -4.60 -22.62 3.02
N LEU A 334 -4.77 -23.59 2.11
CA LEU A 334 -5.30 -23.41 0.77
C LEU A 334 -6.65 -24.12 0.61
N GLU A 335 -7.43 -23.66 -0.34
CA GLU A 335 -8.65 -24.26 -0.82
C GLU A 335 -8.57 -24.44 -2.33
N ALA A 336 -9.08 -25.57 -2.84
CA ALA A 336 -9.20 -25.83 -4.26
C ALA A 336 -10.63 -26.23 -4.62
N ALA A 337 -11.27 -25.46 -5.49
CA ALA A 337 -12.63 -25.74 -5.99
C ALA A 337 -12.77 -25.21 -7.42
N ASP A 338 -13.40 -25.98 -8.29
CA ASP A 338 -13.71 -25.60 -9.68
C ASP A 338 -12.48 -25.11 -10.49
N GLY A 339 -11.31 -25.70 -10.21
CA GLY A 339 -10.05 -25.34 -10.85
C GLY A 339 -9.44 -24.03 -10.33
N VAL A 340 -9.99 -23.44 -9.27
CA VAL A 340 -9.44 -22.28 -8.57
C VAL A 340 -8.66 -22.76 -7.35
N LEU A 341 -7.48 -22.21 -7.16
CA LEU A 341 -6.66 -22.35 -5.95
C LEU A 341 -6.60 -20.98 -5.24
N ARG A 342 -6.92 -20.92 -3.96
CA ARG A 342 -6.93 -19.69 -3.17
C ARG A 342 -6.51 -19.92 -1.73
N LEU A 343 -6.14 -18.87 -1.02
CA LEU A 343 -5.95 -18.92 0.42
C LEU A 343 -7.30 -19.17 1.13
N SER A 344 -7.27 -20.04 2.14
CA SER A 344 -8.36 -20.11 3.13
C SER A 344 -8.31 -18.89 4.07
N SER A 345 -9.33 -18.69 4.90
CA SER A 345 -9.30 -17.62 5.93
C SER A 345 -8.11 -17.79 6.88
N ARG A 346 -7.75 -19.04 7.25
CA ARG A 346 -6.55 -19.32 8.04
C ARG A 346 -5.26 -19.06 7.25
N GLY A 347 -5.25 -19.41 5.96
CA GLY A 347 -4.09 -19.20 5.09
C GLY A 347 -3.76 -17.71 4.92
N VAL A 348 -4.75 -16.83 4.95
CA VAL A 348 -4.53 -15.38 4.91
C VAL A 348 -3.69 -14.88 6.08
N LEU A 349 -3.96 -15.37 7.30
CA LEU A 349 -3.23 -14.95 8.51
C LEU A 349 -1.74 -15.36 8.51
N VAL A 350 -1.41 -16.38 7.76
CA VAL A 350 -0.04 -16.92 7.64
C VAL A 350 0.43 -16.93 6.17
N SER A 351 -0.08 -16.02 5.37
CA SER A 351 0.15 -15.98 3.92
C SER A 351 1.63 -15.94 3.54
N ASN A 352 2.48 -15.27 4.32
CA ASN A 352 3.91 -15.22 4.10
C ASN A 352 4.55 -16.62 4.11
N VAL A 353 4.09 -17.53 4.99
CA VAL A 353 4.55 -18.92 5.03
C VAL A 353 4.13 -19.68 3.77
N VAL A 354 2.90 -19.43 3.29
CA VAL A 354 2.42 -20.06 2.05
C VAL A 354 3.20 -19.52 0.85
N PHE A 355 3.39 -18.21 0.77
CA PHE A 355 4.08 -17.56 -0.36
C PHE A 355 5.55 -17.95 -0.45
N ALA A 356 6.25 -18.03 0.67
CA ALA A 356 7.66 -18.41 0.71
C ALA A 356 7.94 -19.74 0.01
N GLU A 357 7.00 -20.68 0.08
CA GLU A 357 7.17 -21.99 -0.56
C GLU A 357 7.13 -21.96 -2.09
N PHE A 358 6.48 -20.95 -2.66
CA PHE A 358 6.42 -20.76 -4.12
C PHE A 358 7.56 -19.88 -4.66
N LEU A 359 8.40 -19.34 -3.75
CA LEU A 359 9.57 -18.52 -4.12
C LEU A 359 10.85 -19.36 -4.28
N THR A 360 10.83 -20.60 -3.82
CA THR A 360 12.00 -21.45 -3.83
C THR A 360 12.02 -22.34 -5.06
N THR A 361 12.88 -21.97 -5.99
CA THR A 361 13.88 -22.91 -6.58
C THR A 361 14.73 -22.23 -7.60
#